data_24244aed7298f967d7d8c96f7ea5fcb2
#
_entry.id   24244aed7298f967d7d8c96f7ea5fcb2
#
_cell.length_a   1.000
_cell.length_b   1.000
_cell.length_c   1.000
_cell.angle_alpha   90.00
_cell.angle_beta   90.00
_cell.angle_gamma   90.00
#
_symmetry.space_group_name_H-M   'P 1'
#
loop_
_entity.id
_entity.type
_entity.pdbx_description
1 polymer ?
#
loop_
_entity_poly.entity_id
_entity_poly.type
_entity_poly.pdbx_seq_one_letter_code
_entity_poly.pdbx_strand_id
1 'polypeptide(L)'
;MYNNETMMQYFEWYLPNDGFWWKRCAAKAEHLARLGISAVWLPPAYKGTSQEDVGYGVYDMYDLGEFDQKGTIRTKYGTKEEYIAAIRAFHEAGIRVFADIVLNHRMGGDELEEVKAVGDSPEDRLQQVDGKQTVRVWSKFTFPGRGGKYSRFTWDHRHFTGTDWDEDSRRTDRIYRFTGKHWAPETDPERGNFDYLMGMNVDMSNRSVKRETEKWLRWYLAQTGVDGLRLDAVKHISFPFYRELLKRLRADGYPDLPAVGEYWSGDPERLLHYLDAVDNEMSLFDVALHYNFYHASQAGADYDLSGILSHTLVSERPDKAVTFVDNHDTQYGQSLESFVADWFKPLAYALILLRQEGVPCVFYSDYYGNPAKNRPLVPNLGKMIRLRRAYAYGDQKDFFDDPHCIGWVRRGDREHPDSGLAVLLSNAGAGVKRMRMGLRFAGERFYDALGVFPEPVLIDADGWGEFRCAENSVSLWVRANAFEDLIVNE
;
A
#
# COMPACT_ATOMS: atom_id res chain seq x y z
N MET A 1 3.40 9.19 18.28
CA MET A 1 2.02 9.66 17.97
C MET A 1 1.96 9.91 16.49
N TYR A 2 1.04 9.31 15.79
CA TYR A 2 0.83 9.59 14.37
C TYR A 2 0.13 10.97 14.27
N ASN A 3 0.83 11.96 13.78
CA ASN A 3 0.33 13.34 13.61
C ASN A 3 -0.65 13.42 12.42
N ASN A 4 -1.80 12.72 12.45
CA ASN A 4 -2.78 12.70 11.37
C ASN A 4 -2.16 12.53 9.97
N GLU A 5 -1.12 11.68 9.87
CA GLU A 5 -0.47 11.35 8.60
C GLU A 5 -1.45 10.71 7.63
N THR A 6 -1.32 11.07 6.37
CA THR A 6 -2.10 10.47 5.27
C THR A 6 -1.14 10.13 4.15
N MET A 7 -1.01 8.84 3.85
CA MET A 7 -0.27 8.35 2.69
C MET A 7 -1.18 8.33 1.46
N MET A 8 -0.60 8.51 0.28
CA MET A 8 -1.28 8.22 -0.98
C MET A 8 -0.42 7.29 -1.81
N GLN A 9 -0.97 6.14 -2.21
CA GLN A 9 -0.41 5.36 -3.32
C GLN A 9 -0.58 6.19 -4.59
N TYR A 10 0.50 6.85 -5.04
CA TYR A 10 0.44 7.83 -6.12
C TYR A 10 0.74 7.19 -7.48
N PHE A 11 0.08 6.10 -7.77
CA PHE A 11 0.04 5.41 -9.07
C PHE A 11 -1.09 4.38 -9.10
N GLU A 12 -1.37 3.87 -10.28
CA GLU A 12 -2.27 2.75 -10.51
C GLU A 12 -1.74 1.89 -11.67
N TRP A 13 -2.29 0.70 -11.88
CA TRP A 13 -1.76 -0.29 -12.84
C TRP A 13 -1.81 0.21 -14.29
N TYR A 14 -2.87 0.91 -14.66
CA TYR A 14 -3.19 1.29 -16.04
C TYR A 14 -2.67 2.68 -16.44
N LEU A 15 -1.71 3.23 -15.72
CA LEU A 15 -1.06 4.49 -16.11
C LEU A 15 -0.48 4.41 -17.54
N PRO A 16 -0.55 5.48 -18.33
CA PRO A 16 -0.04 5.49 -19.70
C PRO A 16 1.49 5.30 -19.75
N ASN A 17 1.97 4.59 -20.78
CA ASN A 17 3.39 4.44 -21.07
C ASN A 17 3.91 5.61 -21.90
N ASP A 18 3.80 6.83 -21.40
CA ASP A 18 4.20 8.05 -22.11
C ASP A 18 5.50 8.68 -21.58
N GLY A 19 6.05 8.15 -20.48
CA GLY A 19 7.28 8.65 -19.88
C GLY A 19 7.16 9.96 -19.12
N PHE A 20 5.95 10.45 -18.87
CA PHE A 20 5.71 11.74 -18.20
C PHE A 20 5.28 11.62 -16.75
N TRP A 21 5.26 10.41 -16.19
CA TRP A 21 4.73 10.22 -14.85
C TRP A 21 5.48 11.02 -13.79
N TRP A 22 6.81 10.96 -13.80
CA TRP A 22 7.61 11.70 -12.83
C TRP A 22 7.42 13.21 -12.92
N LYS A 23 7.25 13.75 -14.13
CA LYS A 23 6.91 15.17 -14.32
C LYS A 23 5.54 15.52 -13.77
N ARG A 24 4.55 14.62 -13.93
CA ARG A 24 3.21 14.79 -13.33
C ARG A 24 3.28 14.75 -11.81
N CYS A 25 4.09 13.86 -11.23
CA CYS A 25 4.36 13.81 -9.79
C CYS A 25 4.89 15.16 -9.29
N ALA A 26 5.96 15.67 -9.90
CA ALA A 26 6.54 16.95 -9.54
C ALA A 26 5.52 18.11 -9.62
N ALA A 27 4.74 18.17 -10.71
CA ALA A 27 3.76 19.23 -10.93
C ALA A 27 2.57 19.20 -9.93
N LYS A 28 2.35 18.07 -9.25
CA LYS A 28 1.22 17.90 -8.33
C LYS A 28 1.62 17.95 -6.84
N ALA A 29 2.90 18.03 -6.53
CA ALA A 29 3.40 17.98 -5.16
C ALA A 29 2.74 19.03 -4.23
N GLU A 30 2.72 20.29 -4.63
CA GLU A 30 2.07 21.36 -3.85
C GLU A 30 0.56 21.15 -3.69
N HIS A 31 -0.12 20.67 -4.73
CA HIS A 31 -1.55 20.35 -4.66
C HIS A 31 -1.84 19.30 -3.62
N LEU A 32 -1.06 18.21 -3.61
CA LEU A 32 -1.20 17.12 -2.64
C LEU A 32 -0.90 17.58 -1.21
N ALA A 33 0.11 18.45 -1.03
CA ALA A 33 0.41 19.04 0.28
C ALA A 33 -0.76 19.88 0.80
N ARG A 34 -1.34 20.76 -0.05
CA ARG A 34 -2.52 21.54 0.32
C ARG A 34 -3.73 20.67 0.62
N LEU A 35 -3.90 19.55 -0.12
CA LEU A 35 -4.96 18.57 0.11
C LEU A 35 -4.85 17.93 1.51
N GLY A 36 -3.63 17.76 2.03
CA GLY A 36 -3.38 17.12 3.32
C GLY A 36 -2.64 15.80 3.24
N ILE A 37 -2.13 15.44 2.06
CA ILE A 37 -1.24 14.29 1.90
C ILE A 37 0.13 14.62 2.52
N SER A 38 0.62 13.74 3.39
CA SER A 38 1.90 13.87 4.09
C SER A 38 2.97 12.90 3.60
N ALA A 39 2.56 11.86 2.89
CA ALA A 39 3.46 10.88 2.29
C ALA A 39 2.88 10.36 0.98
N VAL A 40 3.76 10.06 0.01
CA VAL A 40 3.40 9.35 -1.23
C VAL A 40 4.17 8.05 -1.33
N TRP A 41 3.51 6.99 -1.79
CA TRP A 41 4.12 5.77 -2.23
C TRP A 41 4.17 5.78 -3.75
N LEU A 42 5.38 5.80 -4.33
CA LEU A 42 5.64 5.81 -5.76
C LEU A 42 5.89 4.38 -6.29
N PRO A 43 5.56 4.10 -7.57
CA PRO A 43 5.79 2.79 -8.17
C PRO A 43 7.28 2.45 -8.25
N PRO A 44 7.64 1.14 -8.47
CA PRO A 44 9.02 0.75 -8.68
C PRO A 44 9.68 1.56 -9.80
N ALA A 45 10.81 2.22 -9.50
CA ALA A 45 11.43 3.19 -10.41
C ALA A 45 12.54 2.59 -11.30
N TYR A 46 12.93 1.34 -11.03
CA TYR A 46 14.00 0.66 -11.75
C TYR A 46 13.52 -0.05 -13.01
N LYS A 47 14.48 -0.45 -13.88
CA LYS A 47 14.20 -1.06 -15.17
C LYS A 47 13.48 -2.40 -15.04
N GLY A 48 12.32 -2.49 -15.68
CA GLY A 48 11.58 -3.73 -15.88
C GLY A 48 11.97 -4.47 -17.17
N THR A 49 11.16 -5.45 -17.54
CA THR A 49 11.38 -6.31 -18.73
C THR A 49 11.16 -5.60 -20.06
N SER A 50 10.44 -4.50 -20.05
CA SER A 50 10.13 -3.65 -21.22
C SER A 50 9.84 -2.22 -20.80
N GLN A 51 9.67 -1.33 -21.77
CA GLN A 51 9.26 0.05 -21.53
C GLN A 51 7.85 0.17 -20.89
N GLU A 52 6.97 -0.80 -21.16
CA GLU A 52 5.58 -0.81 -20.66
C GLU A 52 5.45 -1.40 -19.26
N ASP A 53 6.54 -2.02 -18.76
CA ASP A 53 6.54 -2.69 -17.45
C ASP A 53 6.21 -1.70 -16.33
N VAL A 54 5.25 -2.09 -15.50
CA VAL A 54 4.81 -1.28 -14.34
C VAL A 54 5.82 -1.27 -13.19
N GLY A 55 6.95 -2.01 -13.35
CA GLY A 55 8.08 -2.06 -12.43
C GLY A 55 8.21 -3.37 -11.64
N TYR A 56 7.19 -4.24 -11.67
CA TYR A 56 7.22 -5.52 -10.96
C TYR A 56 7.91 -6.64 -11.74
N GLY A 57 8.10 -6.50 -13.06
CA GLY A 57 8.96 -7.37 -13.86
C GLY A 57 10.43 -6.98 -13.75
N VAL A 58 11.02 -7.10 -12.57
CA VAL A 58 12.33 -6.54 -12.21
C VAL A 58 13.49 -7.10 -13.04
N TYR A 59 14.09 -6.25 -13.86
CA TYR A 59 15.31 -6.61 -14.62
C TYR A 59 16.58 -6.04 -13.96
N ASP A 60 16.79 -4.73 -13.96
CA ASP A 60 18.00 -4.11 -13.41
C ASP A 60 17.66 -3.03 -12.37
N MET A 61 17.89 -3.33 -11.11
CA MET A 61 17.57 -2.43 -10.00
C MET A 61 18.50 -1.20 -9.94
N TYR A 62 19.67 -1.23 -10.57
CA TYR A 62 20.58 -0.06 -10.66
C TYR A 62 20.25 0.87 -11.84
N ASP A 63 19.31 0.50 -12.69
CA ASP A 63 18.89 1.32 -13.82
C ASP A 63 17.53 1.98 -13.53
N LEU A 64 17.57 3.23 -13.13
CA LEU A 64 16.37 4.04 -12.85
C LEU A 64 15.83 4.79 -14.10
N GLY A 65 16.09 4.25 -15.30
CA GLY A 65 15.79 4.91 -16.57
C GLY A 65 16.97 5.74 -17.06
N GLU A 66 18.19 5.20 -16.95
CA GLU A 66 19.46 5.86 -17.31
C GLU A 66 20.19 5.14 -18.46
N PHE A 67 20.00 3.84 -18.63
CA PHE A 67 20.73 3.02 -19.58
C PHE A 67 19.83 2.48 -20.69
N ASP A 68 20.37 2.35 -21.92
CA ASP A 68 19.67 1.66 -23.01
C ASP A 68 19.68 0.15 -22.76
N GLN A 69 18.60 -0.33 -22.17
CA GLN A 69 18.37 -1.73 -21.81
C GLN A 69 16.91 -2.10 -22.08
N LYS A 70 16.67 -3.32 -22.51
CA LYS A 70 15.32 -3.81 -22.87
C LYS A 70 14.61 -2.91 -23.90
N GLY A 71 15.40 -2.35 -24.84
CA GLY A 71 14.91 -1.53 -25.95
C GLY A 71 14.50 -0.11 -25.56
N THR A 72 14.91 0.38 -24.40
CA THR A 72 14.57 1.71 -23.92
C THR A 72 15.58 2.27 -22.93
N ILE A 73 15.76 3.59 -22.92
CA ILE A 73 16.49 4.28 -21.86
C ILE A 73 15.57 4.53 -20.68
N ARG A 74 14.42 5.17 -20.88
CA ARG A 74 13.47 5.46 -19.81
C ARG A 74 12.72 4.21 -19.31
N THR A 75 12.19 4.27 -18.11
CA THR A 75 11.14 3.34 -17.64
C THR A 75 9.77 3.78 -18.19
N LYS A 76 8.71 3.06 -17.90
CA LYS A 76 7.33 3.50 -18.17
C LYS A 76 7.07 4.92 -17.68
N TYR A 77 7.65 5.27 -16.56
CA TYR A 77 7.38 6.48 -15.79
C TYR A 77 8.26 7.69 -16.16
N GLY A 78 9.44 7.46 -16.74
CA GLY A 78 10.38 8.51 -17.11
C GLY A 78 11.84 8.13 -16.91
N THR A 79 12.70 9.13 -16.86
CA THR A 79 14.14 8.98 -16.64
C THR A 79 14.52 9.09 -15.16
N LYS A 80 15.75 8.73 -14.82
CA LYS A 80 16.33 8.84 -13.48
C LYS A 80 16.29 10.29 -12.96
N GLU A 81 16.69 11.23 -13.81
CA GLU A 81 16.73 12.67 -13.46
C GLU A 81 15.34 13.18 -13.14
N GLU A 82 14.33 12.76 -13.91
CA GLU A 82 12.92 13.12 -13.69
C GLU A 82 12.38 12.50 -12.40
N TYR A 83 12.78 11.26 -12.07
CA TYR A 83 12.43 10.61 -10.81
C TYR A 83 12.99 11.36 -9.59
N ILE A 84 14.29 11.69 -9.64
CA ILE A 84 14.94 12.47 -8.56
C ILE A 84 14.32 13.87 -8.44
N ALA A 85 13.98 14.51 -9.56
CA ALA A 85 13.30 15.80 -9.55
C ALA A 85 11.90 15.72 -8.93
N ALA A 86 11.15 14.63 -9.18
CA ALA A 86 9.84 14.40 -8.56
C ALA A 86 9.97 14.24 -7.04
N ILE A 87 10.95 13.46 -6.55
CA ILE A 87 11.20 13.30 -5.11
C ILE A 87 11.53 14.66 -4.48
N ARG A 88 12.40 15.45 -5.11
CA ARG A 88 12.74 16.79 -4.62
C ARG A 88 11.51 17.70 -4.53
N ALA A 89 10.64 17.70 -5.54
CA ALA A 89 9.42 18.49 -5.52
C ALA A 89 8.47 18.08 -4.38
N PHE A 90 8.36 16.80 -4.07
CA PHE A 90 7.61 16.32 -2.90
C PHE A 90 8.24 16.81 -1.59
N HIS A 91 9.56 16.73 -1.45
CA HIS A 91 10.27 17.24 -0.26
C HIS A 91 10.09 18.74 -0.08
N GLU A 92 10.19 19.53 -1.16
CA GLU A 92 9.96 20.98 -1.14
C GLU A 92 8.52 21.31 -0.70
N ALA A 93 7.57 20.45 -1.02
CA ALA A 93 6.17 20.56 -0.57
C ALA A 93 5.92 19.97 0.84
N GLY A 94 6.95 19.43 1.52
CA GLY A 94 6.84 18.82 2.85
C GLY A 94 6.21 17.42 2.84
N ILE A 95 6.23 16.72 1.71
CA ILE A 95 5.68 15.35 1.53
C ILE A 95 6.83 14.35 1.54
N ARG A 96 6.74 13.33 2.38
CA ARG A 96 7.68 12.19 2.39
C ARG A 96 7.41 11.26 1.21
N VAL A 97 8.47 10.63 0.70
CA VAL A 97 8.40 9.70 -0.42
C VAL A 97 8.77 8.29 0.02
N PHE A 98 7.87 7.34 -0.21
CA PHE A 98 8.12 5.91 -0.04
C PHE A 98 8.36 5.28 -1.41
N ALA A 99 9.49 4.57 -1.52
CA ALA A 99 9.83 3.82 -2.72
C ALA A 99 9.29 2.40 -2.65
N ASP A 100 8.78 1.89 -3.76
CA ASP A 100 8.39 0.50 -3.91
C ASP A 100 9.61 -0.39 -4.18
N ILE A 101 9.83 -1.40 -3.35
CA ILE A 101 11.01 -2.25 -3.34
C ILE A 101 10.60 -3.71 -3.56
N VAL A 102 10.95 -4.24 -4.74
CA VAL A 102 10.66 -5.62 -5.18
C VAL A 102 11.92 -6.45 -5.13
N LEU A 103 12.06 -7.32 -4.14
CA LEU A 103 13.26 -8.14 -3.93
C LEU A 103 13.07 -9.62 -4.24
N ASN A 104 11.83 -10.10 -4.27
CA ASN A 104 11.51 -11.52 -4.34
C ASN A 104 12.02 -12.21 -5.61
N HIS A 105 11.96 -11.54 -6.76
CA HIS A 105 12.22 -12.17 -8.06
C HIS A 105 12.97 -11.26 -9.04
N ARG A 106 13.44 -11.89 -10.14
CA ARG A 106 13.97 -11.18 -11.33
C ARG A 106 13.29 -11.74 -12.58
N MET A 107 13.12 -10.88 -13.60
CA MET A 107 12.52 -11.22 -14.88
C MET A 107 13.33 -10.65 -16.05
N GLY A 108 13.19 -11.26 -17.23
CA GLY A 108 13.83 -10.77 -18.45
C GLY A 108 15.34 -10.97 -18.51
N GLY A 109 15.85 -12.13 -18.04
CA GLY A 109 17.29 -12.48 -18.17
C GLY A 109 17.83 -12.28 -19.60
N ASP A 110 19.12 -12.04 -19.72
CA ASP A 110 19.78 -11.74 -21.01
C ASP A 110 20.14 -13.00 -21.79
N GLU A 111 20.44 -14.11 -21.09
CA GLU A 111 20.86 -15.37 -21.68
C GLU A 111 20.22 -16.56 -20.96
N LEU A 112 20.05 -17.66 -21.71
CA LEU A 112 19.62 -18.96 -21.22
C LEU A 112 20.77 -19.73 -20.57
N GLU A 113 20.44 -20.50 -19.54
CA GLU A 113 21.32 -21.52 -18.96
C GLU A 113 20.62 -22.88 -18.90
N GLU A 114 21.39 -23.94 -19.07
CA GLU A 114 20.94 -25.30 -18.75
C GLU A 114 21.17 -25.57 -17.27
N VAL A 115 20.09 -25.85 -16.55
CA VAL A 115 20.10 -26.06 -15.11
C VAL A 115 19.44 -27.38 -14.75
N LYS A 116 20.03 -28.11 -13.80
CA LYS A 116 19.39 -29.30 -13.22
C LYS A 116 18.35 -28.86 -12.19
N ALA A 117 17.12 -29.36 -12.34
CA ALA A 117 16.00 -29.02 -11.46
C ALA A 117 15.13 -30.25 -11.16
N VAL A 118 14.28 -30.12 -10.18
CA VAL A 118 13.13 -30.98 -9.89
C VAL A 118 11.86 -30.16 -10.06
N GLY A 119 10.74 -30.81 -10.43
CA GLY A 119 9.45 -30.13 -10.48
C GLY A 119 8.71 -30.26 -9.17
N ASP A 120 8.35 -29.17 -8.56
CA ASP A 120 7.48 -29.12 -7.38
C ASP A 120 6.06 -28.67 -7.79
N SER A 121 5.05 -29.04 -7.01
CA SER A 121 3.65 -28.69 -7.28
C SER A 121 3.41 -27.18 -7.07
N PRO A 122 2.67 -26.51 -7.97
CA PRO A 122 2.19 -25.14 -7.71
C PRO A 122 1.20 -25.03 -6.54
N GLU A 123 0.50 -26.12 -6.21
CA GLU A 123 -0.49 -26.13 -5.12
C GLU A 123 0.11 -26.50 -3.75
N ASP A 124 1.20 -27.29 -3.75
CA ASP A 124 1.96 -27.63 -2.54
C ASP A 124 3.45 -27.73 -2.88
N ARG A 125 4.21 -26.65 -2.55
CA ARG A 125 5.66 -26.53 -2.86
C ARG A 125 6.52 -27.60 -2.17
N LEU A 126 5.99 -28.28 -1.15
CA LEU A 126 6.68 -29.38 -0.50
C LEU A 126 6.49 -30.72 -1.23
N GLN A 127 5.55 -30.79 -2.16
CA GLN A 127 5.29 -31.97 -2.99
C GLN A 127 6.09 -31.92 -4.29
N GLN A 128 7.10 -32.79 -4.43
CA GLN A 128 7.81 -32.98 -5.67
C GLN A 128 6.92 -33.80 -6.64
N VAL A 129 6.68 -33.27 -7.85
CA VAL A 129 5.85 -33.89 -8.90
C VAL A 129 6.68 -34.47 -10.05
N ASP A 130 7.93 -33.99 -10.24
CA ASP A 130 8.86 -34.51 -11.23
C ASP A 130 10.23 -34.82 -10.64
N GLY A 131 10.88 -35.87 -11.18
CA GLY A 131 12.27 -36.20 -10.87
C GLY A 131 13.28 -35.15 -11.43
N LYS A 132 14.56 -35.45 -11.22
CA LYS A 132 15.64 -34.62 -11.76
C LYS A 132 15.59 -34.55 -13.28
N GLN A 133 15.62 -33.33 -13.80
CA GLN A 133 15.62 -33.04 -15.22
C GLN A 133 16.53 -31.84 -15.53
N THR A 134 16.84 -31.65 -16.80
CA THR A 134 17.51 -30.42 -17.26
C THR A 134 16.46 -29.48 -17.81
N VAL A 135 16.48 -28.25 -17.39
CA VAL A 135 15.61 -27.15 -17.87
C VAL A 135 16.46 -26.03 -18.43
N ARG A 136 15.94 -25.30 -19.41
CA ARG A 136 16.59 -24.10 -19.95
C ARG A 136 15.86 -22.86 -19.46
N VAL A 137 16.55 -22.05 -18.68
CA VAL A 137 15.98 -20.92 -17.95
C VAL A 137 16.70 -19.62 -18.23
N TRP A 138 15.99 -18.50 -18.25
CA TRP A 138 16.52 -17.15 -18.45
C TRP A 138 17.12 -16.62 -17.14
N SER A 139 18.22 -17.18 -16.69
CA SER A 139 18.83 -16.92 -15.38
C SER A 139 20.06 -16.01 -15.40
N LYS A 140 20.65 -15.74 -16.59
CA LYS A 140 21.77 -14.80 -16.68
C LYS A 140 21.30 -13.37 -16.87
N PHE A 141 21.73 -12.52 -15.95
CA PHE A 141 21.52 -11.08 -16.02
C PHE A 141 22.88 -10.41 -16.02
N THR A 142 23.30 -9.93 -17.18
CA THR A 142 24.64 -9.38 -17.45
C THR A 142 24.63 -7.86 -17.55
N PHE A 143 23.45 -7.25 -17.77
CA PHE A 143 23.23 -5.81 -17.83
C PHE A 143 24.15 -5.10 -18.83
N PRO A 144 24.14 -5.51 -20.12
CA PRO A 144 25.12 -5.02 -21.10
C PRO A 144 25.03 -3.52 -21.33
N GLY A 145 23.84 -2.91 -21.31
CA GLY A 145 23.65 -1.46 -21.48
C GLY A 145 24.19 -0.65 -20.31
N ARG A 146 24.16 -1.20 -19.09
CA ARG A 146 24.73 -0.55 -17.90
C ARG A 146 26.26 -0.67 -17.85
N GLY A 147 26.85 -1.72 -18.42
CA GLY A 147 28.29 -1.89 -18.56
C GLY A 147 29.04 -1.92 -17.22
N GLY A 148 28.44 -2.40 -16.15
CA GLY A 148 29.06 -2.47 -14.82
C GLY A 148 29.08 -1.16 -14.02
N LYS A 149 28.48 -0.07 -14.50
CA LYS A 149 28.29 1.16 -13.71
C LYS A 149 27.46 0.85 -12.45
N TYR A 150 27.80 1.42 -11.31
CA TYR A 150 27.26 1.21 -9.97
C TYR A 150 27.53 -0.18 -9.37
N SER A 151 27.46 -1.27 -10.13
CA SER A 151 27.82 -2.61 -9.69
C SER A 151 28.27 -3.48 -10.87
N ARG A 152 29.31 -4.29 -10.63
CA ARG A 152 29.78 -5.34 -11.56
C ARG A 152 29.16 -6.70 -11.28
N PHE A 153 28.23 -6.78 -10.32
CA PHE A 153 27.55 -8.03 -10.00
C PHE A 153 26.63 -8.42 -11.17
N THR A 154 26.72 -9.66 -11.57
CA THR A 154 25.87 -10.31 -12.56
C THR A 154 25.17 -11.49 -11.91
N TRP A 155 24.01 -11.84 -12.44
CA TRP A 155 23.24 -12.96 -11.90
C TRP A 155 23.36 -14.17 -12.84
N ASP A 156 23.29 -15.36 -12.24
CA ASP A 156 23.16 -16.65 -12.91
C ASP A 156 22.33 -17.59 -12.02
N HIS A 157 22.06 -18.83 -12.51
CA HIS A 157 21.22 -19.79 -11.78
C HIS A 157 21.61 -20.03 -10.32
N ARG A 158 22.89 -19.79 -9.93
CA ARG A 158 23.37 -19.98 -8.54
C ARG A 158 22.78 -18.98 -7.56
N HIS A 159 22.23 -17.88 -8.05
CA HIS A 159 21.65 -16.79 -7.27
C HIS A 159 20.13 -16.93 -7.09
N PHE A 160 19.54 -18.00 -7.64
CA PHE A 160 18.12 -18.25 -7.62
C PHE A 160 17.80 -19.63 -7.02
N THR A 161 16.59 -19.78 -6.44
CA THR A 161 16.10 -21.06 -5.93
C THR A 161 15.38 -21.86 -7.01
N GLY A 162 14.67 -21.18 -7.91
CA GLY A 162 13.87 -21.82 -8.94
C GLY A 162 13.10 -20.84 -9.82
N THR A 163 12.26 -21.39 -10.70
CA THR A 163 11.41 -20.66 -11.65
C THR A 163 10.21 -21.51 -12.07
N ASP A 164 9.16 -20.90 -12.56
CA ASP A 164 7.99 -21.59 -13.16
C ASP A 164 8.12 -21.77 -14.69
N TRP A 165 9.25 -21.37 -15.30
CA TRP A 165 9.45 -21.39 -16.73
C TRP A 165 10.64 -22.23 -17.17
N ASP A 166 10.39 -23.13 -18.12
CA ASP A 166 11.40 -23.85 -18.91
C ASP A 166 11.17 -23.54 -20.39
N GLU A 167 12.18 -22.96 -21.05
CA GLU A 167 12.07 -22.50 -22.44
C GLU A 167 11.75 -23.64 -23.44
N ASP A 168 12.19 -24.86 -23.15
CA ASP A 168 11.99 -25.99 -24.04
C ASP A 168 10.60 -26.61 -23.88
N SER A 169 10.17 -26.90 -22.65
CA SER A 169 8.88 -27.57 -22.42
C SER A 169 7.71 -26.57 -22.35
N ARG A 170 7.95 -25.34 -21.91
CA ARG A 170 6.95 -24.28 -21.71
C ARG A 170 5.75 -24.71 -20.84
N ARG A 171 6.00 -25.62 -19.91
CA ARG A 171 4.97 -26.10 -18.99
C ARG A 171 4.74 -25.11 -17.88
N THR A 172 3.49 -24.93 -17.49
CA THR A 172 3.05 -23.99 -16.44
C THR A 172 2.43 -24.68 -15.22
N ASP A 173 2.44 -26.03 -15.22
CA ASP A 173 1.81 -26.86 -14.20
C ASP A 173 2.79 -27.30 -13.10
N ARG A 174 3.97 -26.66 -13.01
CA ARG A 174 5.00 -26.96 -12.01
C ARG A 174 5.93 -25.77 -11.76
N ILE A 175 6.66 -25.86 -10.67
CA ILE A 175 7.75 -24.94 -10.34
C ILE A 175 9.04 -25.75 -10.35
N TYR A 176 10.03 -25.31 -11.12
CA TYR A 176 11.33 -25.95 -11.24
C TYR A 176 12.26 -25.45 -10.13
N ARG A 177 12.41 -26.24 -9.07
CA ARG A 177 13.40 -25.94 -8.01
C ARG A 177 14.76 -26.49 -8.44
N PHE A 178 15.77 -25.64 -8.43
CA PHE A 178 17.12 -25.98 -8.89
C PHE A 178 17.76 -27.01 -7.94
N THR A 179 18.48 -27.96 -8.53
CA THR A 179 19.12 -29.03 -7.76
C THR A 179 20.11 -28.48 -6.74
N GLY A 180 19.95 -28.88 -5.48
CA GLY A 180 20.74 -28.37 -4.35
C GLY A 180 20.23 -27.08 -3.73
N LYS A 181 19.11 -26.56 -4.22
CA LYS A 181 18.39 -25.44 -3.60
C LYS A 181 17.20 -25.93 -2.79
N HIS A 182 16.77 -25.10 -1.85
CA HIS A 182 15.61 -25.35 -0.97
C HIS A 182 14.77 -24.08 -0.92
N TRP A 183 13.45 -24.26 -0.81
CA TRP A 183 12.57 -23.14 -0.47
C TRP A 183 12.92 -22.60 0.92
N ALA A 184 12.85 -21.31 1.14
CA ALA A 184 13.18 -20.69 2.41
C ALA A 184 12.25 -21.21 3.53
N PRO A 185 12.77 -21.65 4.68
CA PRO A 185 11.95 -22.34 5.70
C PRO A 185 11.02 -21.41 6.47
N GLU A 186 11.36 -20.14 6.60
CA GLU A 186 10.63 -19.15 7.40
C GLU A 186 9.91 -18.15 6.45
N THR A 187 8.92 -18.67 5.71
CA THR A 187 8.02 -17.94 4.84
C THR A 187 6.58 -18.28 5.18
N ASP A 188 5.60 -17.69 4.50
CA ASP A 188 4.19 -18.04 4.70
C ASP A 188 3.95 -19.53 4.42
N PRO A 189 3.21 -20.28 5.29
CA PRO A 189 2.94 -21.70 5.11
C PRO A 189 1.85 -22.00 4.07
N GLU A 190 1.25 -21.00 3.46
CA GLU A 190 0.30 -21.22 2.37
C GLU A 190 0.93 -22.07 1.27
N ARG A 191 0.18 -23.00 0.70
CA ARG A 191 0.66 -23.98 -0.29
C ARG A 191 1.88 -24.79 0.18
N GLY A 192 1.92 -25.12 1.47
CA GLY A 192 3.04 -25.83 2.11
C GLY A 192 4.24 -24.95 2.41
N ASN A 193 4.64 -24.09 1.49
CA ASN A 193 5.71 -23.08 1.62
C ASN A 193 5.56 -22.06 0.49
N PHE A 194 5.46 -20.77 0.81
CA PHE A 194 5.19 -19.77 -0.21
C PHE A 194 6.41 -18.88 -0.56
N ASP A 195 7.63 -19.44 -0.51
CA ASP A 195 8.84 -18.74 -0.98
C ASP A 195 8.76 -18.35 -2.46
N TYR A 196 8.22 -19.23 -3.30
CA TYR A 196 8.05 -18.94 -4.72
C TYR A 196 6.80 -18.11 -5.02
N LEU A 197 6.97 -16.95 -5.67
CA LEU A 197 5.88 -16.12 -6.20
C LEU A 197 5.81 -16.21 -7.73
N MET A 198 6.87 -15.76 -8.42
CA MET A 198 6.95 -15.69 -9.89
C MET A 198 8.39 -15.51 -10.38
N GLY A 199 8.60 -15.70 -11.69
CA GLY A 199 9.86 -15.44 -12.37
C GLY A 199 11.04 -16.25 -11.83
N MET A 200 12.21 -15.64 -11.79
CA MET A 200 13.42 -16.21 -11.18
C MET A 200 13.44 -15.86 -9.69
N ASN A 201 13.09 -16.81 -8.83
CA ASN A 201 13.02 -16.61 -7.37
C ASN A 201 14.42 -16.39 -6.78
N VAL A 202 14.62 -15.25 -6.13
CA VAL A 202 15.93 -14.85 -5.60
C VAL A 202 16.28 -15.64 -4.34
N ASP A 203 17.44 -16.27 -4.33
CA ASP A 203 17.93 -17.04 -3.18
C ASP A 203 18.49 -16.12 -2.08
N MET A 204 17.66 -15.73 -1.14
CA MET A 204 18.06 -14.90 0.01
C MET A 204 18.91 -15.64 1.04
N SER A 205 19.16 -16.95 0.89
CA SER A 205 20.16 -17.68 1.68
C SER A 205 21.60 -17.46 1.16
N ASN A 206 21.73 -17.07 -0.11
CA ASN A 206 23.02 -16.85 -0.77
C ASN A 206 23.69 -15.57 -0.26
N ARG A 207 24.89 -15.69 0.30
CA ARG A 207 25.64 -14.56 0.88
C ARG A 207 26.00 -13.46 -0.13
N SER A 208 26.24 -13.80 -1.40
CA SER A 208 26.54 -12.81 -2.43
C SER A 208 25.29 -12.01 -2.81
N VAL A 209 24.14 -12.67 -2.87
CA VAL A 209 22.84 -12.04 -3.09
C VAL A 209 22.51 -11.09 -1.95
N LYS A 210 22.60 -11.53 -0.69
CA LYS A 210 22.36 -10.66 0.49
C LYS A 210 23.22 -9.40 0.45
N ARG A 211 24.53 -9.55 0.20
CA ARG A 211 25.46 -8.42 0.14
C ARG A 211 25.16 -7.47 -1.01
N GLU A 212 24.81 -8.01 -2.19
CA GLU A 212 24.47 -7.17 -3.34
C GLU A 212 23.14 -6.43 -3.14
N THR A 213 22.14 -7.08 -2.56
CA THR A 213 20.86 -6.45 -2.22
C THR A 213 21.05 -5.31 -1.21
N GLU A 214 21.83 -5.54 -0.17
CA GLU A 214 22.14 -4.53 0.85
C GLU A 214 22.95 -3.35 0.26
N LYS A 215 23.95 -3.63 -0.56
CA LYS A 215 24.74 -2.62 -1.30
C LYS A 215 23.85 -1.80 -2.23
N TRP A 216 22.97 -2.48 -2.98
CA TRP A 216 22.03 -1.82 -3.87
C TRP A 216 21.10 -0.88 -3.09
N LEU A 217 20.52 -1.33 -1.97
CA LEU A 217 19.57 -0.52 -1.23
C LEU A 217 20.22 0.73 -0.62
N ARG A 218 21.47 0.62 -0.11
CA ARG A 218 22.25 1.79 0.32
C ARG A 218 22.52 2.76 -0.85
N TRP A 219 22.88 2.22 -2.00
CA TRP A 219 23.07 3.03 -3.21
C TRP A 219 21.76 3.73 -3.59
N TYR A 220 20.65 3.00 -3.58
CA TYR A 220 19.33 3.53 -3.94
C TYR A 220 18.90 4.67 -3.00
N LEU A 221 18.98 4.47 -1.69
CA LEU A 221 18.68 5.50 -0.70
C LEU A 221 19.58 6.74 -0.87
N ALA A 222 20.88 6.55 -1.09
CA ALA A 222 21.82 7.65 -1.31
C ALA A 222 21.59 8.40 -2.64
N GLN A 223 21.14 7.71 -3.69
CA GLN A 223 20.87 8.32 -5.00
C GLN A 223 19.55 9.10 -5.03
N THR A 224 18.56 8.58 -4.37
CA THR A 224 17.18 9.07 -4.50
C THR A 224 16.77 9.97 -3.35
N GLY A 225 17.29 9.72 -2.15
CA GLY A 225 16.91 10.44 -0.94
C GLY A 225 15.47 10.17 -0.48
N VAL A 226 14.87 9.02 -0.85
CA VAL A 226 13.53 8.64 -0.37
C VAL A 226 13.51 8.45 1.14
N ASP A 227 12.37 8.75 1.75
CA ASP A 227 12.20 8.80 3.20
C ASP A 227 11.77 7.45 3.80
N GLY A 228 11.22 6.54 2.98
CA GLY A 228 10.71 5.27 3.44
C GLY A 228 10.63 4.22 2.35
N LEU A 229 10.32 3.00 2.74
CA LEU A 229 10.23 1.84 1.86
C LEU A 229 8.84 1.21 1.93
N ARG A 230 8.25 0.93 0.78
CA ARG A 230 7.19 -0.09 0.66
C ARG A 230 7.86 -1.36 0.19
N LEU A 231 7.73 -2.43 0.95
CA LEU A 231 8.34 -3.72 0.67
C LEU A 231 7.31 -4.64 0.06
N ASP A 232 7.53 -4.99 -1.20
CA ASP A 232 6.66 -5.86 -2.00
C ASP A 232 6.71 -7.30 -1.52
N ALA A 233 5.55 -7.97 -1.52
CA ALA A 233 5.40 -9.42 -1.40
C ALA A 233 6.22 -10.06 -0.25
N VAL A 234 6.22 -9.42 0.93
CA VAL A 234 7.11 -9.81 2.05
C VAL A 234 6.85 -11.21 2.59
N LYS A 235 5.64 -11.79 2.40
CA LYS A 235 5.31 -13.15 2.82
C LYS A 235 6.08 -14.23 2.06
N HIS A 236 6.62 -13.89 0.88
CA HIS A 236 7.36 -14.78 -0.01
C HIS A 236 8.88 -14.75 0.20
N ILE A 237 9.37 -13.96 1.15
CA ILE A 237 10.81 -13.87 1.50
C ILE A 237 10.99 -14.30 2.95
N SER A 238 12.07 -15.02 3.23
CA SER A 238 12.43 -15.41 4.60
C SER A 238 12.31 -14.24 5.59
N PHE A 239 11.49 -14.39 6.63
CA PHE A 239 11.18 -13.35 7.60
C PHE A 239 12.44 -12.75 8.27
N PRO A 240 13.45 -13.56 8.68
CA PRO A 240 14.71 -13.04 9.22
C PRO A 240 15.47 -12.13 8.26
N PHE A 241 15.31 -12.29 6.94
CA PHE A 241 16.01 -11.45 5.97
C PHE A 241 15.65 -9.98 6.13
N TYR A 242 14.34 -9.64 6.16
CA TYR A 242 13.91 -8.24 6.31
C TYR A 242 14.24 -7.68 7.69
N ARG A 243 14.10 -8.48 8.75
CA ARG A 243 14.52 -8.08 10.09
C ARG A 243 15.98 -7.65 10.13
N GLU A 244 16.88 -8.49 9.59
CA GLU A 244 18.32 -8.20 9.54
C GLU A 244 18.64 -7.00 8.64
N LEU A 245 18.02 -6.93 7.47
CA LEU A 245 18.24 -5.85 6.49
C LEU A 245 17.87 -4.50 7.09
N LEU A 246 16.68 -4.36 7.66
CA LEU A 246 16.19 -3.09 8.22
C LEU A 246 17.04 -2.67 9.43
N LYS A 247 17.38 -3.59 10.33
CA LYS A 247 18.27 -3.29 11.47
C LYS A 247 19.64 -2.78 11.02
N ARG A 248 20.22 -3.39 9.99
CA ARG A 248 21.52 -2.94 9.45
C ARG A 248 21.42 -1.56 8.81
N LEU A 249 20.41 -1.29 8.00
CA LEU A 249 20.23 0.02 7.38
C LEU A 249 20.07 1.13 8.43
N ARG A 250 19.30 0.87 9.48
CA ARG A 250 19.13 1.84 10.58
C ARG A 250 20.42 2.06 11.36
N ALA A 251 21.20 1.01 11.58
CA ALA A 251 22.53 1.14 12.22
C ALA A 251 23.53 1.90 11.34
N ASP A 252 23.38 1.87 10.03
CA ASP A 252 24.34 2.40 9.04
C ASP A 252 23.94 3.77 8.47
N GLY A 253 23.22 4.59 9.24
CA GLY A 253 22.96 5.99 8.87
C GLY A 253 21.54 6.33 8.47
N TYR A 254 20.58 5.38 8.59
CA TYR A 254 19.17 5.60 8.33
C TYR A 254 18.31 5.25 9.56
N PRO A 255 18.56 5.87 10.75
CA PRO A 255 17.97 5.43 12.03
C PRO A 255 16.44 5.45 12.04
N ASP A 256 15.86 6.40 11.33
CA ASP A 256 14.40 6.64 11.29
C ASP A 256 13.76 6.14 9.97
N LEU A 257 14.40 5.22 9.23
CA LEU A 257 13.87 4.72 7.97
C LEU A 257 12.59 3.88 8.21
N PRO A 258 11.39 4.42 7.90
CA PRO A 258 10.17 3.66 8.01
C PRO A 258 10.07 2.64 6.86
N ALA A 259 9.43 1.51 7.16
CA ALA A 259 9.10 0.51 6.16
C ALA A 259 7.65 0.05 6.33
N VAL A 260 6.98 -0.17 5.21
CA VAL A 260 5.63 -0.75 5.16
C VAL A 260 5.69 -1.99 4.27
N GLY A 261 5.37 -3.15 4.84
CA GLY A 261 5.38 -4.43 4.13
C GLY A 261 4.00 -4.77 3.56
N GLU A 262 4.00 -5.35 2.37
CA GLU A 262 2.82 -5.99 1.83
C GLU A 262 2.83 -7.48 2.16
N TYR A 263 2.12 -7.84 3.21
CA TYR A 263 1.84 -9.23 3.55
C TYR A 263 0.37 -9.54 3.19
N TRP A 264 0.16 -10.11 2.00
CA TRP A 264 -1.19 -10.31 1.49
C TRP A 264 -1.87 -11.51 2.15
N SER A 265 -2.61 -11.25 3.21
CA SER A 265 -3.45 -12.20 3.93
C SER A 265 -4.62 -11.49 4.60
N GLY A 266 -5.82 -12.04 4.45
CA GLY A 266 -7.01 -11.59 5.19
C GLY A 266 -7.07 -12.13 6.63
N ASP A 267 -6.10 -12.94 7.05
CA ASP A 267 -6.00 -13.50 8.40
C ASP A 267 -5.09 -12.61 9.27
N PRO A 268 -5.63 -11.87 10.24
CA PRO A 268 -4.84 -10.97 11.08
C PRO A 268 -3.80 -11.71 11.93
N GLU A 269 -4.03 -12.97 12.31
CA GLU A 269 -3.06 -13.75 13.09
C GLU A 269 -1.76 -13.97 12.30
N ARG A 270 -1.84 -14.13 10.98
CA ARG A 270 -0.65 -14.22 10.12
C ARG A 270 0.12 -12.90 10.06
N LEU A 271 -0.59 -11.76 9.99
CA LEU A 271 0.02 -10.45 10.01
C LEU A 271 0.73 -10.19 11.36
N LEU A 272 0.08 -10.53 12.46
CA LEU A 272 0.65 -10.41 13.82
C LEU A 272 1.88 -11.30 13.98
N HIS A 273 1.79 -12.57 13.57
CA HIS A 273 2.91 -13.50 13.58
C HIS A 273 4.11 -12.96 12.78
N TYR A 274 3.85 -12.41 11.60
CA TYR A 274 4.91 -11.83 10.78
C TYR A 274 5.55 -10.61 11.45
N LEU A 275 4.77 -9.70 12.03
CA LEU A 275 5.29 -8.54 12.76
C LEU A 275 6.22 -8.97 13.91
N ASP A 276 5.83 -10.02 14.66
CA ASP A 276 6.66 -10.56 15.72
C ASP A 276 7.95 -11.19 15.16
N ALA A 277 7.85 -11.97 14.10
CA ALA A 277 8.99 -12.62 13.45
C ALA A 277 10.02 -11.62 12.88
N VAL A 278 9.58 -10.42 12.50
CA VAL A 278 10.47 -9.34 12.06
C VAL A 278 10.82 -8.33 13.16
N ASP A 279 10.60 -8.68 14.43
CA ASP A 279 10.84 -7.82 15.61
C ASP A 279 10.14 -6.45 15.51
N ASN A 280 8.98 -6.39 14.87
CA ASN A 280 8.23 -5.15 14.64
C ASN A 280 9.01 -4.06 13.87
N GLU A 281 9.99 -4.43 13.06
CA GLU A 281 10.84 -3.50 12.30
C GLU A 281 10.11 -2.77 11.17
N MET A 282 8.86 -3.14 10.86
CA MET A 282 8.03 -2.49 9.85
C MET A 282 6.57 -2.39 10.29
N SER A 283 5.79 -1.60 9.56
CA SER A 283 4.33 -1.64 9.56
C SER A 283 3.84 -2.54 8.42
N LEU A 284 2.56 -2.93 8.43
CA LEU A 284 1.96 -3.69 7.33
C LEU A 284 0.71 -3.00 6.81
N PHE A 285 0.40 -3.22 5.53
CA PHE A 285 -0.93 -2.93 5.01
C PHE A 285 -1.96 -3.83 5.68
N ASP A 286 -3.09 -3.25 6.11
CA ASP A 286 -4.19 -3.98 6.75
C ASP A 286 -5.09 -4.65 5.71
N VAL A 287 -4.64 -5.78 5.19
CA VAL A 287 -5.37 -6.57 4.20
C VAL A 287 -6.65 -7.17 4.79
N ALA A 288 -6.67 -7.47 6.09
CA ALA A 288 -7.87 -7.98 6.76
C ALA A 288 -8.99 -6.92 6.75
N LEU A 289 -8.68 -5.65 7.03
CA LEU A 289 -9.63 -4.54 6.93
C LEU A 289 -10.11 -4.31 5.50
N HIS A 290 -9.21 -4.39 4.51
CA HIS A 290 -9.61 -4.33 3.11
C HIS A 290 -10.66 -5.39 2.76
N TYR A 291 -10.46 -6.64 3.18
CA TYR A 291 -11.45 -7.69 2.95
C TYR A 291 -12.78 -7.47 3.69
N ASN A 292 -12.75 -6.89 4.91
CA ASN A 292 -13.97 -6.48 5.58
C ASN A 292 -14.75 -5.44 4.76
N PHE A 293 -14.07 -4.44 4.19
CA PHE A 293 -14.68 -3.47 3.28
C PHE A 293 -15.22 -4.10 2.00
N TYR A 294 -14.44 -5.00 1.39
CA TYR A 294 -14.88 -5.74 0.21
C TYR A 294 -16.16 -6.52 0.51
N HIS A 295 -16.18 -7.35 1.56
CA HIS A 295 -17.35 -8.14 1.93
C HIS A 295 -18.55 -7.27 2.28
N ALA A 296 -18.37 -6.20 3.07
CA ALA A 296 -19.44 -5.25 3.39
C ALA A 296 -20.04 -4.60 2.12
N SER A 297 -19.17 -4.26 1.17
CA SER A 297 -19.61 -3.66 -0.10
C SER A 297 -20.42 -4.60 -0.99
N GLN A 298 -20.17 -5.93 -0.87
CA GLN A 298 -20.90 -6.95 -1.63
C GLN A 298 -22.20 -7.36 -0.93
N ALA A 299 -22.21 -7.43 0.41
CA ALA A 299 -23.35 -7.87 1.19
C ALA A 299 -24.39 -6.75 1.43
N GLY A 300 -24.00 -5.48 1.33
CA GLY A 300 -24.91 -4.36 1.56
C GLY A 300 -25.55 -4.42 2.95
N ALA A 301 -26.88 -4.37 3.02
CA ALA A 301 -27.63 -4.41 4.26
C ALA A 301 -27.56 -5.75 5.03
N ASP A 302 -27.04 -6.81 4.42
CA ASP A 302 -26.84 -8.09 5.11
C ASP A 302 -25.53 -8.12 5.93
N TYR A 303 -24.69 -7.09 5.83
CA TYR A 303 -23.46 -6.99 6.59
C TYR A 303 -23.66 -6.22 7.90
N ASP A 304 -23.19 -6.80 9.02
CA ASP A 304 -23.16 -6.12 10.32
C ASP A 304 -21.97 -5.16 10.44
N LEU A 305 -22.23 -3.85 10.27
CA LEU A 305 -21.21 -2.80 10.36
C LEU A 305 -20.60 -2.67 11.76
N SER A 306 -21.29 -3.11 12.82
CA SER A 306 -20.75 -2.98 14.18
C SER A 306 -19.45 -3.76 14.38
N GLY A 307 -19.25 -4.80 13.56
CA GLY A 307 -18.06 -5.63 13.50
C GLY A 307 -17.02 -5.25 12.43
N ILE A 308 -17.20 -4.15 11.68
CA ILE A 308 -16.38 -3.82 10.49
C ILE A 308 -14.86 -3.74 10.78
N LEU A 309 -14.47 -3.37 11.98
CA LEU A 309 -13.09 -3.29 12.43
C LEU A 309 -12.62 -4.55 13.17
N SER A 310 -13.49 -5.51 13.44
CA SER A 310 -13.15 -6.72 14.17
C SER A 310 -12.24 -7.62 13.34
N HIS A 311 -11.28 -8.29 14.00
CA HIS A 311 -10.32 -9.19 13.35
C HIS A 311 -9.55 -8.51 12.23
N THR A 312 -8.98 -7.33 12.53
CA THR A 312 -8.15 -6.55 11.61
C THR A 312 -6.83 -6.17 12.28
N LEU A 313 -5.83 -5.85 11.47
CA LEU A 313 -4.55 -5.40 12.02
C LEU A 313 -4.71 -4.08 12.80
N VAL A 314 -5.55 -3.18 12.30
CA VAL A 314 -5.77 -1.88 12.96
C VAL A 314 -6.46 -2.00 14.31
N SER A 315 -7.27 -3.04 14.55
CA SER A 315 -7.85 -3.29 15.86
C SER A 315 -6.85 -3.85 16.86
N GLU A 316 -5.92 -4.69 16.40
CA GLU A 316 -4.94 -5.39 17.25
C GLU A 316 -3.65 -4.58 17.45
N ARG A 317 -3.15 -3.96 16.38
CA ARG A 317 -1.89 -3.22 16.36
C ARG A 317 -2.05 -1.91 15.57
N PRO A 318 -2.81 -0.94 16.08
CA PRO A 318 -3.06 0.33 15.40
C PRO A 318 -1.78 1.11 15.10
N ASP A 319 -0.73 0.90 15.86
CA ASP A 319 0.61 1.49 15.68
C ASP A 319 1.38 0.89 14.49
N LYS A 320 0.96 -0.26 13.99
CA LYS A 320 1.61 -1.00 12.89
C LYS A 320 0.74 -1.12 11.64
N ALA A 321 -0.49 -0.62 11.69
CA ALA A 321 -1.43 -0.75 10.60
C ALA A 321 -1.35 0.43 9.61
N VAL A 322 -1.15 0.15 8.34
CA VAL A 322 -1.43 1.06 7.22
C VAL A 322 -2.74 0.63 6.59
N THR A 323 -3.79 1.41 6.83
CA THR A 323 -5.15 1.10 6.37
C THR A 323 -5.37 1.58 4.94
N PHE A 324 -6.10 0.84 4.13
CA PHE A 324 -6.40 1.20 2.75
C PHE A 324 -7.78 0.65 2.32
N VAL A 325 -8.36 1.23 1.28
CA VAL A 325 -9.63 0.77 0.70
C VAL A 325 -9.34 -0.16 -0.48
N ASP A 326 -8.62 0.34 -1.47
CA ASP A 326 -8.13 -0.41 -2.63
C ASP A 326 -6.67 -0.07 -2.94
N ASN A 327 -6.04 -0.88 -3.78
CA ASN A 327 -4.71 -0.64 -4.34
C ASN A 327 -4.64 -1.07 -5.82
N HIS A 328 -3.44 -1.05 -6.40
CA HIS A 328 -3.23 -1.41 -7.80
C HIS A 328 -3.50 -2.89 -8.11
N ASP A 329 -3.37 -3.80 -7.13
CA ASP A 329 -3.58 -5.23 -7.29
C ASP A 329 -5.04 -5.66 -7.05
N THR A 330 -5.83 -4.88 -6.30
CA THR A 330 -7.26 -5.15 -6.10
C THR A 330 -8.13 -4.67 -7.25
N GLN A 331 -7.56 -3.90 -8.20
CA GLN A 331 -8.26 -3.39 -9.37
C GLN A 331 -8.78 -4.53 -10.27
N TYR A 332 -9.82 -4.24 -11.04
CA TYR A 332 -10.38 -5.17 -12.02
C TYR A 332 -9.33 -5.66 -13.02
N GLY A 333 -9.26 -6.99 -13.20
CA GLY A 333 -8.32 -7.67 -14.08
C GLY A 333 -6.93 -7.89 -13.48
N GLN A 334 -6.73 -7.59 -12.21
CA GLN A 334 -5.50 -7.89 -11.50
C GLN A 334 -5.60 -9.19 -10.69
N SER A 335 -4.46 -9.73 -10.26
CA SER A 335 -4.37 -11.05 -9.64
C SER A 335 -5.06 -11.16 -8.28
N LEU A 336 -5.21 -10.05 -7.57
CA LEU A 336 -5.84 -9.95 -6.26
C LEU A 336 -7.19 -9.22 -6.32
N GLU A 337 -7.86 -9.27 -7.49
CA GLU A 337 -9.12 -8.58 -7.73
C GLU A 337 -10.11 -8.78 -6.59
N SER A 338 -10.32 -7.74 -5.81
CA SER A 338 -11.23 -7.67 -4.67
C SER A 338 -11.72 -6.22 -4.47
N PHE A 339 -12.08 -5.57 -5.58
CA PHE A 339 -12.42 -4.16 -5.63
C PHE A 339 -13.65 -3.83 -4.79
N VAL A 340 -13.51 -2.90 -3.85
CA VAL A 340 -14.61 -2.41 -3.01
C VAL A 340 -15.62 -1.68 -3.89
N ALA A 341 -16.91 -2.02 -3.78
CA ALA A 341 -17.94 -1.42 -4.61
C ALA A 341 -18.04 0.11 -4.41
N ASP A 342 -18.25 0.84 -5.50
CA ASP A 342 -18.18 2.31 -5.54
C ASP A 342 -19.08 2.99 -4.50
N TRP A 343 -20.26 2.41 -4.22
CA TRP A 343 -21.20 2.95 -3.22
C TRP A 343 -20.64 2.91 -1.79
N PHE A 344 -19.82 1.88 -1.45
CA PHE A 344 -19.26 1.69 -0.11
C PHE A 344 -17.96 2.47 0.12
N LYS A 345 -17.25 2.84 -0.95
CA LYS A 345 -15.97 3.56 -0.83
C LYS A 345 -16.02 4.82 0.02
N PRO A 346 -17.02 5.71 -0.09
CA PRO A 346 -17.11 6.86 0.82
C PRO A 346 -17.19 6.46 2.30
N LEU A 347 -17.88 5.36 2.62
CA LEU A 347 -17.98 4.83 3.99
C LEU A 347 -16.63 4.29 4.46
N ALA A 348 -15.96 3.48 3.62
CA ALA A 348 -14.66 2.91 3.89
C ALA A 348 -13.58 4.01 4.09
N TYR A 349 -13.56 5.03 3.23
CA TYR A 349 -12.64 6.16 3.38
C TYR A 349 -12.92 7.00 4.64
N ALA A 350 -14.17 7.18 5.04
CA ALA A 350 -14.47 7.83 6.32
C ALA A 350 -13.90 7.02 7.49
N LEU A 351 -14.02 5.68 7.46
CA LEU A 351 -13.49 4.77 8.48
C LEU A 351 -11.96 4.86 8.60
N ILE A 352 -11.22 4.93 7.51
CA ILE A 352 -9.75 5.00 7.59
C ILE A 352 -9.21 6.42 7.79
N LEU A 353 -9.90 7.45 7.27
CA LEU A 353 -9.41 8.84 7.32
C LEU A 353 -9.80 9.57 8.60
N LEU A 354 -10.99 9.34 9.15
CA LEU A 354 -11.55 10.19 10.20
C LEU A 354 -11.51 9.55 11.59
N ARG A 355 -11.05 8.30 11.69
CA ARG A 355 -10.74 7.63 12.95
C ARG A 355 -9.30 7.94 13.40
N GLN A 356 -8.99 7.56 14.65
CA GLN A 356 -7.69 7.80 15.27
C GLN A 356 -6.65 6.76 14.87
N GLU A 357 -7.09 5.52 14.70
CA GLU A 357 -6.23 4.35 14.56
C GLU A 357 -5.67 4.20 13.14
N GLY A 358 -4.44 3.75 13.05
CA GLY A 358 -3.75 3.44 11.79
C GLY A 358 -3.31 4.66 10.98
N VAL A 359 -2.54 4.38 9.94
CA VAL A 359 -2.14 5.38 8.93
C VAL A 359 -2.91 5.09 7.65
N PRO A 360 -3.83 5.96 7.21
CA PRO A 360 -4.57 5.73 5.97
C PRO A 360 -3.70 5.91 4.74
N CYS A 361 -3.88 5.00 3.77
CA CYS A 361 -3.32 5.08 2.43
C CYS A 361 -4.45 5.26 1.41
N VAL A 362 -4.49 6.42 0.76
CA VAL A 362 -5.46 6.74 -0.28
C VAL A 362 -4.98 6.17 -1.61
N PHE A 363 -5.86 5.55 -2.38
CA PHE A 363 -5.52 5.04 -3.69
C PHE A 363 -5.67 6.12 -4.77
N TYR A 364 -4.70 6.18 -5.70
CA TYR A 364 -4.65 7.17 -6.79
C TYR A 364 -5.96 7.22 -7.60
N SER A 365 -6.43 6.05 -8.08
CA SER A 365 -7.63 5.99 -8.92
C SER A 365 -8.91 6.38 -8.18
N ASP A 366 -8.97 6.21 -6.87
CA ASP A 366 -10.13 6.61 -6.07
C ASP A 366 -10.22 8.14 -5.93
N TYR A 367 -9.07 8.83 -5.93
CA TYR A 367 -9.04 10.29 -5.87
C TYR A 367 -9.19 10.96 -7.24
N TYR A 368 -8.52 10.45 -8.29
CA TYR A 368 -8.53 11.07 -9.61
C TYR A 368 -9.54 10.46 -10.58
N GLY A 369 -10.07 9.29 -10.26
CA GLY A 369 -10.79 8.45 -11.21
C GLY A 369 -9.87 7.77 -12.22
N ASN A 370 -10.44 6.86 -13.00
CA ASN A 370 -9.81 6.28 -14.19
C ASN A 370 -10.82 6.20 -15.33
N PRO A 371 -10.97 7.29 -16.13
CA PRO A 371 -11.93 7.34 -17.23
C PRO A 371 -11.71 6.24 -18.28
N ALA A 372 -10.44 5.85 -18.52
CA ALA A 372 -10.12 4.79 -19.49
C ALA A 372 -10.66 3.42 -19.07
N LYS A 373 -10.92 3.24 -17.78
CA LYS A 373 -11.51 2.02 -17.21
C LYS A 373 -12.93 2.23 -16.71
N ASN A 374 -13.56 3.36 -17.06
CA ASN A 374 -14.91 3.74 -16.61
C ASN A 374 -15.04 3.71 -15.07
N ARG A 375 -14.03 4.23 -14.37
CA ARG A 375 -14.01 4.32 -12.90
C ARG A 375 -14.19 5.77 -12.47
N PRO A 376 -15.28 6.08 -11.77
CA PRO A 376 -15.46 7.41 -11.21
C PRO A 376 -14.48 7.65 -10.05
N LEU A 377 -14.19 8.90 -9.76
CA LEU A 377 -13.56 9.28 -8.51
C LEU A 377 -14.53 9.02 -7.33
N VAL A 378 -14.00 8.78 -6.15
CA VAL A 378 -14.81 8.64 -4.92
C VAL A 378 -15.33 10.01 -4.50
N PRO A 379 -16.65 10.18 -4.39
CA PRO A 379 -17.25 11.46 -4.02
C PRO A 379 -16.73 11.97 -2.66
N ASN A 380 -16.44 13.26 -2.58
CA ASN A 380 -16.01 13.96 -1.36
C ASN A 380 -14.69 13.47 -0.72
N LEU A 381 -13.92 12.60 -1.38
CA LEU A 381 -12.67 12.07 -0.84
C LEU A 381 -11.69 13.21 -0.49
N GLY A 382 -11.58 14.22 -1.34
CA GLY A 382 -10.76 15.40 -1.08
C GLY A 382 -11.19 16.18 0.18
N LYS A 383 -12.50 16.29 0.43
CA LYS A 383 -13.03 16.90 1.68
C LYS A 383 -12.61 16.08 2.90
N MET A 384 -12.73 14.76 2.84
CA MET A 384 -12.35 13.85 3.94
C MET A 384 -10.87 13.96 4.29
N ILE A 385 -9.99 14.04 3.29
CA ILE A 385 -8.54 14.21 3.50
C ILE A 385 -8.25 15.55 4.18
N ARG A 386 -8.88 16.65 3.73
CA ARG A 386 -8.74 17.96 4.38
C ARG A 386 -9.27 17.96 5.81
N LEU A 387 -10.45 17.35 6.05
CA LEU A 387 -11.02 17.23 7.38
C LEU A 387 -10.13 16.43 8.33
N ARG A 388 -9.52 15.33 7.85
CA ARG A 388 -8.54 14.60 8.65
C ARG A 388 -7.43 15.52 9.16
N ARG A 389 -6.78 16.23 8.23
CA ARG A 389 -5.64 17.07 8.56
C ARG A 389 -5.99 18.23 9.51
N ALA A 390 -7.15 18.84 9.34
CA ALA A 390 -7.51 20.04 10.06
C ALA A 390 -8.30 19.78 11.34
N TYR A 391 -9.16 18.74 11.37
CA TYR A 391 -10.20 18.64 12.39
C TYR A 391 -10.33 17.28 13.09
N ALA A 392 -9.72 16.19 12.57
CA ALA A 392 -9.84 14.87 13.16
C ALA A 392 -8.87 14.61 14.32
N TYR A 393 -8.95 15.42 15.37
CA TYR A 393 -8.07 15.38 16.55
C TYR A 393 -8.80 15.04 17.84
N GLY A 394 -8.03 14.78 18.89
CA GLY A 394 -8.50 14.49 20.24
C GLY A 394 -9.05 13.08 20.41
N ASP A 395 -9.60 12.82 21.59
CA ASP A 395 -10.13 11.52 21.97
C ASP A 395 -11.25 11.07 21.03
N GLN A 396 -11.27 9.78 20.74
CA GLN A 396 -12.33 9.14 19.98
C GLN A 396 -13.30 8.42 20.89
N LYS A 397 -14.60 8.48 20.54
CA LYS A 397 -15.63 7.67 21.17
C LYS A 397 -16.50 7.05 20.09
N ASP A 398 -16.60 5.73 20.10
CA ASP A 398 -17.38 4.93 19.17
C ASP A 398 -18.81 4.69 19.71
N PHE A 399 -19.75 4.59 18.77
CA PHE A 399 -21.15 4.27 18.94
C PHE A 399 -21.53 3.21 17.89
N PHE A 400 -21.05 1.98 18.10
CA PHE A 400 -21.19 0.81 17.21
C PHE A 400 -22.22 -0.18 17.76
N ASP A 401 -23.32 0.33 18.26
CA ASP A 401 -24.40 -0.37 18.95
C ASP A 401 -25.60 -0.74 18.04
N ASP A 402 -25.49 -0.50 16.74
CA ASP A 402 -26.48 -0.83 15.73
C ASP A 402 -25.77 -1.48 14.53
N PRO A 403 -26.22 -2.66 14.05
CA PRO A 403 -25.56 -3.37 12.95
C PRO A 403 -25.58 -2.62 11.61
N HIS A 404 -26.49 -1.67 11.44
CA HIS A 404 -26.66 -0.96 10.17
C HIS A 404 -26.36 0.53 10.24
N CYS A 405 -26.17 1.05 11.45
CA CYS A 405 -25.88 2.47 11.64
C CYS A 405 -24.83 2.63 12.73
N ILE A 406 -23.61 2.93 12.35
CA ILE A 406 -22.48 3.15 13.27
C ILE A 406 -21.96 4.58 13.17
N GLY A 407 -21.41 5.08 14.27
CA GLY A 407 -20.82 6.42 14.28
C GLY A 407 -19.73 6.56 15.32
N TRP A 408 -18.97 7.63 15.20
CA TRP A 408 -17.97 8.03 16.20
C TRP A 408 -17.82 9.52 16.25
N VAL A 409 -17.20 9.98 17.33
CA VAL A 409 -16.82 11.39 17.48
C VAL A 409 -15.33 11.53 17.76
N ARG A 410 -14.72 12.58 17.23
CA ARG A 410 -13.41 13.07 17.64
C ARG A 410 -13.63 14.34 18.44
N ARG A 411 -13.11 14.40 19.67
CA ARG A 411 -13.47 15.45 20.63
C ARG A 411 -12.59 16.70 20.56
N GLY A 412 -11.71 16.76 19.56
CA GLY A 412 -10.74 17.83 19.46
C GLY A 412 -9.74 17.86 20.62
N ASP A 413 -8.69 18.62 20.50
CA ASP A 413 -7.71 18.80 21.55
C ASP A 413 -7.36 20.29 21.76
N ARG A 414 -6.39 20.58 22.65
CA ARG A 414 -5.99 21.95 22.96
C ARG A 414 -4.99 22.50 21.95
N GLU A 415 -4.24 21.64 21.28
CA GLU A 415 -3.24 22.03 20.29
C GLU A 415 -3.94 22.44 18.98
N HIS A 416 -5.14 21.89 18.74
CA HIS A 416 -6.00 22.19 17.60
C HIS A 416 -7.36 22.70 18.11
N PRO A 417 -7.47 23.97 18.55
CA PRO A 417 -8.63 24.49 19.28
C PRO A 417 -9.96 24.42 18.48
N ASP A 418 -9.87 24.45 17.14
CA ASP A 418 -11.05 24.38 16.27
C ASP A 418 -11.42 22.95 15.84
N SER A 419 -10.63 21.96 16.27
CA SER A 419 -10.84 20.57 15.94
C SER A 419 -12.03 19.92 16.65
N GLY A 420 -12.47 18.80 16.10
CA GLY A 420 -13.58 18.00 16.55
C GLY A 420 -14.61 17.78 15.46
N LEU A 421 -15.06 16.53 15.29
CA LEU A 421 -16.05 16.14 14.30
C LEU A 421 -16.86 14.94 14.78
N ALA A 422 -18.05 14.75 14.18
CA ALA A 422 -18.82 13.53 14.32
C ALA A 422 -19.03 12.90 12.95
N VAL A 423 -18.99 11.57 12.91
CA VAL A 423 -19.24 10.78 11.71
C VAL A 423 -20.35 9.79 11.98
N LEU A 424 -21.28 9.68 11.07
CA LEU A 424 -22.33 8.67 11.10
C LEU A 424 -22.40 8.03 9.72
N LEU A 425 -22.50 6.71 9.66
CA LEU A 425 -22.64 5.97 8.40
C LEU A 425 -23.65 4.83 8.53
N SER A 426 -24.31 4.52 7.41
CA SER A 426 -25.26 3.43 7.30
C SER A 426 -25.07 2.64 6.00
N ASN A 427 -25.17 1.32 6.08
CA ASN A 427 -25.22 0.41 4.92
C ASN A 427 -26.64 -0.06 4.58
N ALA A 428 -27.65 0.55 5.19
CA ALA A 428 -29.07 0.23 4.98
C ALA A 428 -29.89 1.53 4.89
N GLY A 429 -31.04 1.60 5.53
CA GLY A 429 -31.88 2.79 5.57
C GLY A 429 -31.22 4.01 6.22
N ALA A 430 -31.91 5.15 6.16
CA ALA A 430 -31.46 6.36 6.85
C ALA A 430 -31.28 6.12 8.35
N GLY A 431 -30.18 6.64 8.91
CA GLY A 431 -29.82 6.44 10.32
C GLY A 431 -29.89 7.72 11.15
N VAL A 432 -30.20 7.57 12.43
CA VAL A 432 -30.13 8.63 13.44
C VAL A 432 -29.46 8.08 14.68
N LYS A 433 -28.49 8.83 15.22
CA LYS A 433 -27.76 8.39 16.41
C LYS A 433 -27.44 9.56 17.34
N ARG A 434 -27.78 9.39 18.62
CA ARG A 434 -27.41 10.35 19.64
C ARG A 434 -25.98 10.05 20.10
N MET A 435 -25.04 10.99 19.87
CA MET A 435 -23.61 10.83 20.18
C MET A 435 -23.11 11.96 21.05
N ARG A 436 -22.20 11.64 21.98
CA ARG A 436 -21.66 12.61 22.94
C ARG A 436 -20.35 13.23 22.42
N MET A 437 -20.43 14.47 21.97
CA MET A 437 -19.29 15.29 21.60
C MET A 437 -18.45 15.72 22.83
N GLY A 438 -19.13 15.98 23.97
CA GLY A 438 -18.53 16.45 25.20
C GLY A 438 -18.91 17.88 25.56
N LEU A 439 -18.73 18.24 26.84
CA LEU A 439 -19.14 19.55 27.39
C LEU A 439 -18.45 20.74 26.73
N ARG A 440 -17.27 20.54 26.14
CA ARG A 440 -16.54 21.57 25.39
C ARG A 440 -17.37 22.16 24.25
N PHE A 441 -18.27 21.38 23.68
CA PHE A 441 -19.10 21.74 22.53
C PHE A 441 -20.54 22.11 22.91
N ALA A 442 -20.89 22.17 24.21
CA ALA A 442 -22.23 22.51 24.65
C ALA A 442 -22.66 23.86 24.08
N GLY A 443 -23.84 23.92 23.44
CA GLY A 443 -24.38 25.09 22.77
C GLY A 443 -23.86 25.35 21.36
N GLU A 444 -22.89 24.58 20.88
CA GLU A 444 -22.36 24.73 19.53
C GLU A 444 -23.19 24.01 18.47
N ARG A 445 -23.10 24.48 17.23
CA ARG A 445 -23.77 23.90 16.07
C ARG A 445 -22.78 23.15 15.19
N PHE A 446 -23.17 21.97 14.77
CA PHE A 446 -22.44 21.13 13.85
C PHE A 446 -23.21 21.02 12.51
N TYR A 447 -22.54 21.28 11.40
CA TYR A 447 -23.06 21.29 10.05
C TYR A 447 -22.60 20.05 9.30
N ASP A 448 -23.45 19.53 8.42
CA ASP A 448 -23.07 18.42 7.54
C ASP A 448 -22.12 18.93 6.44
N ALA A 449 -20.84 18.54 6.52
CA ALA A 449 -19.82 18.92 5.55
C ALA A 449 -20.08 18.40 4.12
N LEU A 450 -20.94 17.38 3.97
CA LEU A 450 -21.32 16.84 2.66
C LEU A 450 -22.55 17.53 2.07
N GLY A 451 -23.23 18.34 2.86
CA GLY A 451 -24.34 19.19 2.40
C GLY A 451 -25.66 18.43 2.12
N VAL A 452 -25.82 17.23 2.64
CA VAL A 452 -27.05 16.45 2.50
C VAL A 452 -28.14 16.97 3.45
N PHE A 453 -27.75 17.37 4.65
CA PHE A 453 -28.65 17.88 5.67
C PHE A 453 -28.45 19.37 5.88
N PRO A 454 -29.41 20.24 5.53
CA PRO A 454 -29.28 21.69 5.67
C PRO A 454 -29.36 22.15 7.13
N GLU A 455 -30.04 21.39 7.99
CA GLU A 455 -30.24 21.76 9.39
C GLU A 455 -29.07 21.33 10.26
N PRO A 456 -28.42 22.25 10.99
CA PRO A 456 -27.32 21.90 11.89
C PRO A 456 -27.81 21.10 13.10
N VAL A 457 -26.90 20.29 13.65
CA VAL A 457 -27.09 19.62 14.94
C VAL A 457 -26.64 20.58 16.06
N LEU A 458 -27.52 20.90 16.99
CA LEU A 458 -27.20 21.63 18.19
C LEU A 458 -26.75 20.66 19.28
N ILE A 459 -25.58 20.90 19.87
CA ILE A 459 -25.09 20.12 21.01
C ILE A 459 -25.76 20.65 22.30
N ASP A 460 -26.42 19.76 23.05
CA ASP A 460 -27.11 20.10 24.28
C ASP A 460 -26.16 20.47 25.45
N ALA A 461 -26.72 20.88 26.58
CA ALA A 461 -25.93 21.29 27.76
C ALA A 461 -25.07 20.16 28.37
N ASP A 462 -25.41 18.89 28.09
CA ASP A 462 -24.68 17.71 28.55
C ASP A 462 -23.65 17.21 27.51
N GLY A 463 -23.52 17.93 26.40
CA GLY A 463 -22.58 17.67 25.34
C GLY A 463 -23.01 16.60 24.32
N TRP A 464 -24.34 16.34 24.20
CA TRP A 464 -24.91 15.39 23.24
C TRP A 464 -25.49 16.10 22.03
N GLY A 465 -25.39 15.46 20.86
CA GLY A 465 -26.07 15.83 19.62
C GLY A 465 -26.78 14.65 18.99
N GLU A 466 -27.88 14.91 18.25
CA GLU A 466 -28.59 13.92 17.45
C GLU A 466 -28.17 14.05 15.97
N PHE A 467 -27.30 13.15 15.53
CA PHE A 467 -26.73 13.15 14.20
C PHE A 467 -27.52 12.23 13.26
N ARG A 468 -27.51 12.54 11.95
CA ARG A 468 -28.28 11.85 10.93
C ARG A 468 -27.39 11.46 9.76
N CYS A 469 -27.69 10.33 9.10
CA CYS A 469 -27.15 9.98 7.79
C CYS A 469 -28.26 9.47 6.87
N ALA A 470 -28.07 9.64 5.56
CA ALA A 470 -28.98 9.08 4.57
C ALA A 470 -28.76 7.56 4.42
N GLU A 471 -29.64 6.90 3.70
CA GLU A 471 -29.49 5.48 3.38
C GLU A 471 -28.20 5.21 2.58
N ASN A 472 -27.51 4.09 2.86
CA ASN A 472 -26.29 3.67 2.17
C ASN A 472 -25.25 4.80 2.00
N SER A 473 -25.03 5.57 3.07
CA SER A 473 -24.19 6.77 2.99
C SER A 473 -23.42 7.04 4.27
N VAL A 474 -22.59 8.06 4.20
CA VAL A 474 -21.87 8.66 5.32
C VAL A 474 -22.26 10.14 5.45
N SER A 475 -22.36 10.65 6.67
CA SER A 475 -22.45 12.08 6.97
C SER A 475 -21.31 12.52 7.87
N LEU A 476 -20.82 13.74 7.63
CA LEU A 476 -19.65 14.30 8.31
C LEU A 476 -20.05 15.64 8.96
N TRP A 477 -20.10 15.67 10.28
CA TRP A 477 -20.58 16.81 11.02
C TRP A 477 -19.42 17.56 11.64
N VAL A 478 -19.28 18.83 11.28
CA VAL A 478 -18.21 19.72 11.73
C VAL A 478 -18.75 21.02 12.31
N ARG A 479 -17.95 21.69 13.13
CA ARG A 479 -18.30 23.01 13.68
C ARG A 479 -18.46 24.05 12.57
N ALA A 480 -19.11 25.18 12.87
CA ALA A 480 -19.40 26.25 11.92
C ALA A 480 -18.15 26.76 11.18
N ASN A 481 -17.07 27.05 11.91
CA ASN A 481 -15.81 27.52 11.33
C ASN A 481 -15.18 26.48 10.39
N ALA A 482 -15.15 25.20 10.76
CA ALA A 482 -14.65 24.14 9.91
C ALA A 482 -15.48 23.97 8.63
N PHE A 483 -16.80 24.18 8.71
CA PHE A 483 -17.70 24.15 7.57
C PHE A 483 -17.45 25.34 6.62
N GLU A 484 -17.27 26.54 7.14
CA GLU A 484 -16.95 27.74 6.37
C GLU A 484 -15.61 27.58 5.63
N ASP A 485 -14.56 27.06 6.30
CA ASP A 485 -13.27 26.77 5.67
C ASP A 485 -13.36 25.79 4.49
N LEU A 486 -14.24 24.80 4.58
CA LEU A 486 -14.48 23.84 3.48
C LEU A 486 -15.13 24.50 2.27
N ILE A 487 -16.08 25.41 2.48
CA ILE A 487 -16.78 26.13 1.39
C ILE A 487 -15.85 27.09 0.67
N VAL A 488 -15.00 27.83 1.43
CA VAL A 488 -14.08 28.82 0.85
C VAL A 488 -12.98 28.16 0.00
N ASN A 489 -12.63 26.91 0.28
CA ASN A 489 -11.54 26.18 -0.39
C ASN A 489 -12.01 25.18 -1.47
N GLU A 490 -13.27 25.16 -1.83
CA GLU A 490 -13.81 24.45 -2.99
C GLU A 490 -13.62 25.28 -4.27
#